data_44451339d6d674c1f28457368374bb54
#
_entry.id   44451339d6d674c1f28457368374bb54
#
_cell.length_a   1.000
_cell.length_b   1.000
_cell.length_c   1.000
_cell.angle_alpha   90.00
_cell.angle_beta   90.00
_cell.angle_gamma   90.00
#
_symmetry.space_group_name_H-M   'P 1'
#
loop_
_entity.id
_entity.type
_entity.pdbx_description
1 polymer ?
#
loop_
_entity_poly.entity_id
_entity_poly.type
_entity_poly.pdbx_seq_one_letter_code
_entity_poly.pdbx_strand_id
1 'polypeptide(L)'
;MDDNGSSMANVRTHNFTTKKTEFVMKRRDSIKTIILSSIGASLTLEGCISPLNENVSEKIWDYRYGRTPFEKERDNKFLNSQFFNKSELKTIERIANIIIPPNEFGNINDAGVVEMIEFIAKDWSTPAHNNYGENVLRKGLIVLDALFKKKFDNKLTDCSDDQIKSVFDIISFNDGIEEDLREAASFFATYRYMVVTGWFTSEVGMRDLGYKGNIPNVWDGVPEDVLKDHDVSYDKQWIAKCIDQSRRNETAIWDKDGNLLT
;
A
#
# COMPACT_ATOMS: atom_id res chain seq x y z
N MET A 1 -79.49 -2.96 -16.12
CA MET A 1 -78.95 -3.66 -17.32
C MET A 1 -77.46 -3.39 -17.33
N ASP A 2 -76.59 -4.20 -17.02
CA ASP A 2 -76.35 -5.57 -16.67
C ASP A 2 -74.96 -5.51 -15.93
N ASP A 3 -74.98 -5.94 -14.83
CA ASP A 3 -74.33 -7.05 -14.12
C ASP A 3 -73.15 -7.70 -14.82
N ASN A 4 -71.99 -7.64 -14.20
CA ASN A 4 -70.99 -8.66 -14.43
C ASN A 4 -70.02 -8.78 -13.22
N GLY A 5 -70.16 -9.93 -12.61
CA GLY A 5 -69.50 -10.34 -11.44
C GLY A 5 -67.98 -10.50 -11.55
N SER A 6 -67.35 -10.04 -10.52
CA SER A 6 -65.89 -10.24 -10.29
C SER A 6 -65.65 -11.46 -9.43
N SER A 7 -65.04 -12.46 -10.03
CA SER A 7 -64.53 -13.65 -9.35
C SER A 7 -63.32 -13.31 -8.50
N MET A 8 -63.42 -13.43 -7.19
CA MET A 8 -62.27 -13.34 -6.27
C MET A 8 -61.51 -14.63 -6.28
N ALA A 9 -60.27 -14.55 -6.80
CA ALA A 9 -59.29 -15.62 -6.68
C ALA A 9 -58.66 -15.56 -5.29
N ASN A 10 -58.80 -16.66 -4.54
CA ASN A 10 -58.23 -16.90 -3.24
C ASN A 10 -56.69 -17.07 -3.35
N VAL A 11 -55.94 -16.05 -2.96
CA VAL A 11 -54.48 -16.14 -2.78
C VAL A 11 -54.17 -16.63 -1.38
N ARG A 12 -53.80 -17.90 -1.25
CA ARG A 12 -53.22 -18.47 -0.03
C ARG A 12 -51.87 -17.83 0.25
N THR A 13 -51.81 -16.96 1.25
CA THR A 13 -50.57 -16.47 1.83
C THR A 13 -49.94 -17.57 2.69
N HIS A 14 -48.84 -18.15 2.21
CA HIS A 14 -47.97 -18.96 3.05
C HIS A 14 -47.12 -18.05 3.93
N ASN A 15 -47.47 -17.99 5.22
CA ASN A 15 -46.66 -17.38 6.26
C ASN A 15 -45.40 -18.24 6.47
N PHE A 16 -44.27 -17.83 5.88
CA PHE A 16 -42.95 -18.31 6.28
C PHE A 16 -42.52 -17.57 7.54
N THR A 17 -42.69 -18.19 8.67
CA THR A 17 -42.11 -17.74 9.95
C THR A 17 -40.63 -18.12 9.92
N THR A 18 -39.77 -17.23 9.42
CA THR A 18 -38.33 -17.32 9.62
C THR A 18 -38.01 -17.00 11.08
N LYS A 19 -37.74 -18.05 11.88
CA LYS A 19 -37.14 -17.88 13.20
C LYS A 19 -35.74 -17.25 12.99
N LYS A 20 -35.65 -15.93 13.20
CA LYS A 20 -34.41 -15.20 13.30
C LYS A 20 -33.76 -15.57 14.64
N THR A 21 -32.86 -16.55 14.62
CA THR A 21 -32.00 -16.83 15.76
C THR A 21 -31.00 -15.67 15.84
N GLU A 22 -31.28 -14.68 16.69
CA GLU A 22 -30.31 -13.68 17.06
C GLU A 22 -29.17 -14.37 17.83
N PHE A 23 -28.06 -14.59 17.14
CA PHE A 23 -26.86 -15.05 17.78
C PHE A 23 -26.22 -13.84 18.47
N VAL A 24 -26.64 -13.56 19.71
CA VAL A 24 -26.00 -12.55 20.56
C VAL A 24 -24.67 -13.12 21.04
N MET A 25 -23.61 -12.86 20.28
CA MET A 25 -22.25 -13.21 20.65
C MET A 25 -21.82 -12.33 21.84
N LYS A 26 -21.53 -12.95 22.98
CA LYS A 26 -21.01 -12.21 24.15
C LYS A 26 -19.65 -11.63 23.80
N ARG A 27 -19.35 -10.41 24.27
CA ARG A 27 -18.06 -9.71 24.01
C ARG A 27 -16.84 -10.58 24.30
N ARG A 28 -16.90 -11.45 25.30
CA ARG A 28 -15.83 -12.42 25.60
C ARG A 28 -15.57 -13.45 24.51
N ASP A 29 -16.61 -13.88 23.82
CA ASP A 29 -16.48 -14.91 22.77
C ASP A 29 -15.91 -14.27 21.49
N SER A 30 -16.24 -13.01 21.21
CA SER A 30 -15.62 -12.23 20.12
C SER A 30 -14.12 -12.03 20.33
N ILE A 31 -13.71 -11.71 21.57
CA ILE A 31 -12.29 -11.54 21.91
C ILE A 31 -11.53 -12.87 21.80
N LYS A 32 -12.11 -13.98 22.28
CA LYS A 32 -11.50 -15.31 22.13
C LYS A 32 -11.35 -15.73 20.67
N THR A 33 -12.31 -15.40 19.83
CA THR A 33 -12.25 -15.70 18.39
C THR A 33 -11.14 -14.89 17.71
N ILE A 34 -10.96 -13.61 18.08
CA ILE A 34 -9.88 -12.75 17.57
C ILE A 34 -8.50 -13.27 18.02
N ILE A 35 -8.36 -13.66 19.28
CA ILE A 35 -7.09 -14.20 19.82
C ILE A 35 -6.74 -15.54 19.16
N LEU A 36 -7.70 -16.45 18.99
CA LEU A 36 -7.49 -17.74 18.31
C LEU A 36 -7.15 -17.59 16.84
N SER A 37 -7.71 -16.58 16.15
CA SER A 37 -7.36 -16.29 14.76
C SER A 37 -5.96 -15.69 14.60
N SER A 38 -5.50 -14.89 15.57
CA SER A 38 -4.14 -14.31 15.57
C SER A 38 -3.06 -15.34 15.87
N ILE A 39 -3.31 -16.33 16.73
CA ILE A 39 -2.38 -17.43 17.02
C ILE A 39 -2.30 -18.42 15.83
N GLY A 40 -3.40 -18.65 15.13
CA GLY A 40 -3.43 -19.46 13.91
C GLY A 40 -2.63 -18.86 12.74
N ALA A 41 -2.56 -17.54 12.65
CA ALA A 41 -1.80 -16.83 11.62
C ALA A 41 -0.28 -16.86 11.85
N SER A 42 0.18 -16.93 13.10
CA SER A 42 1.61 -16.97 13.43
C SER A 42 2.26 -18.35 13.22
N LEU A 43 1.48 -19.43 13.17
CA LEU A 43 2.01 -20.79 12.93
C LEU A 43 2.13 -21.15 11.44
N THR A 44 1.64 -20.31 10.52
CA THR A 44 1.74 -20.53 9.08
C THR A 44 2.84 -19.73 8.39
N LEU A 45 3.60 -18.90 9.13
CA LEU A 45 4.67 -18.09 8.58
C LEU A 45 6.02 -18.83 8.42
N GLU A 46 6.17 -20.04 8.94
CA GLU A 46 7.39 -20.85 8.78
C GLU A 46 7.43 -21.68 7.50
N GLY A 47 6.43 -21.57 6.61
CA GLY A 47 6.28 -22.41 5.43
C GLY A 47 6.67 -21.78 4.08
N CYS A 48 7.14 -20.54 4.00
CA CYS A 48 7.42 -19.86 2.73
C CYS A 48 8.89 -19.62 2.46
N ILE A 49 9.76 -20.62 2.67
CA ILE A 49 11.06 -20.72 1.99
C ILE A 49 11.02 -21.99 1.19
N SER A 50 10.39 -21.95 0.03
CA SER A 50 10.52 -23.02 -0.97
C SER A 50 11.54 -22.59 -2.01
N PRO A 51 12.48 -23.49 -2.41
CA PRO A 51 13.44 -23.21 -3.46
C PRO A 51 12.72 -23.05 -4.79
N LEU A 52 13.20 -22.11 -5.59
CA LEU A 52 12.79 -21.81 -6.96
C LEU A 52 12.74 -23.08 -7.83
N ASN A 53 11.57 -23.69 -7.96
CA ASN A 53 11.27 -24.60 -9.03
C ASN A 53 10.57 -23.80 -10.13
N GLU A 54 11.14 -23.83 -11.34
CA GLU A 54 10.66 -23.19 -12.56
C GLU A 54 9.35 -23.77 -13.12
N ASN A 55 8.43 -24.19 -12.29
CA ASN A 55 7.06 -24.39 -12.70
C ASN A 55 6.34 -23.05 -12.44
N VAL A 56 5.94 -22.38 -13.53
CA VAL A 56 5.04 -21.23 -13.50
C VAL A 56 3.74 -21.67 -12.83
N SER A 57 3.76 -21.72 -11.51
CA SER A 57 2.54 -21.85 -10.72
C SER A 57 1.79 -20.53 -10.87
N GLU A 58 0.52 -20.61 -11.28
CA GLU A 58 -0.36 -19.46 -11.26
C GLU A 58 -0.21 -18.75 -9.90
N LYS A 59 0.15 -17.48 -9.90
CA LYS A 59 0.21 -16.67 -8.68
C LYS A 59 -1.23 -16.55 -8.18
N ILE A 60 -1.56 -17.31 -7.16
CA ILE A 60 -2.86 -17.25 -6.50
C ILE A 60 -2.69 -16.32 -5.29
N TRP A 61 -3.38 -15.21 -5.30
CA TRP A 61 -3.50 -14.39 -4.10
C TRP A 61 -4.44 -15.09 -3.12
N ASP A 62 -3.90 -15.59 -2.02
CA ASP A 62 -4.70 -16.18 -0.97
C ASP A 62 -5.32 -15.09 -0.08
N TYR A 63 -6.38 -14.48 -0.57
CA TYR A 63 -7.19 -13.56 0.22
C TYR A 63 -8.10 -14.36 1.16
N ARG A 64 -7.67 -14.51 2.39
CA ARG A 64 -8.48 -15.20 3.38
C ARG A 64 -9.69 -14.41 3.83
N TYR A 65 -9.63 -13.06 3.81
CA TYR A 65 -10.66 -12.18 4.34
C TYR A 65 -10.97 -11.00 3.42
N GLY A 66 -12.25 -10.55 3.46
CA GLY A 66 -12.66 -9.24 2.96
C GLY A 66 -12.86 -9.10 1.46
N ARG A 67 -12.59 -10.13 0.65
CA ARG A 67 -12.80 -10.09 -0.80
C ARG A 67 -14.02 -10.89 -1.22
N THR A 68 -14.89 -10.26 -2.02
CA THR A 68 -16.02 -10.95 -2.67
C THR A 68 -15.52 -11.92 -3.76
N PRO A 69 -16.32 -12.92 -4.16
CA PRO A 69 -15.96 -13.80 -5.28
C PRO A 69 -15.64 -13.04 -6.57
N PHE A 70 -16.37 -11.98 -6.88
CA PHE A 70 -16.15 -11.13 -8.04
C PHE A 70 -14.79 -10.41 -7.99
N GLU A 71 -14.42 -9.85 -6.83
CA GLU A 71 -13.11 -9.21 -6.65
C GLU A 71 -11.97 -10.21 -6.77
N LYS A 72 -12.13 -11.42 -6.23
CA LYS A 72 -11.13 -12.50 -6.36
C LYS A 72 -10.91 -12.90 -7.82
N GLU A 73 -11.98 -13.04 -8.59
CA GLU A 73 -11.89 -13.36 -10.02
C GLU A 73 -11.17 -12.23 -10.79
N ARG A 74 -11.53 -10.97 -10.54
CA ARG A 74 -10.88 -9.80 -11.13
C ARG A 74 -9.39 -9.75 -10.79
N ASP A 75 -9.04 -9.92 -9.54
CA ASP A 75 -7.67 -9.84 -9.07
C ASP A 75 -6.81 -10.98 -9.65
N ASN A 76 -7.35 -12.20 -9.72
CA ASN A 76 -6.69 -13.32 -10.40
C ASN A 76 -6.46 -13.04 -11.90
N LYS A 77 -7.43 -12.42 -12.57
CA LYS A 77 -7.26 -12.01 -13.97
C LYS A 77 -6.13 -11.00 -14.13
N PHE A 78 -6.02 -10.02 -13.23
CA PHE A 78 -4.93 -9.03 -13.27
C PHE A 78 -3.58 -9.65 -12.98
N LEU A 79 -3.48 -10.60 -12.06
CA LEU A 79 -2.24 -11.29 -11.77
C LEU A 79 -1.70 -12.10 -12.96
N ASN A 80 -2.62 -12.74 -13.70
CA ASN A 80 -2.29 -13.61 -14.83
C ASN A 80 -2.27 -12.87 -16.18
N SER A 81 -2.53 -11.56 -16.19
CA SER A 81 -2.39 -10.71 -17.39
C SER A 81 -1.13 -9.85 -17.32
N GLN A 82 -0.60 -9.47 -18.47
CA GLN A 82 0.55 -8.57 -18.59
C GLN A 82 0.13 -7.36 -19.41
N PHE A 83 0.41 -6.16 -18.88
CA PHE A 83 0.15 -4.89 -19.56
C PHE A 83 1.38 -4.43 -20.34
N PHE A 84 2.51 -4.27 -19.66
CA PHE A 84 3.77 -3.87 -20.30
C PHE A 84 4.47 -5.05 -20.93
N ASN A 85 5.08 -4.84 -22.10
CA ASN A 85 5.96 -5.83 -22.70
C ASN A 85 7.32 -5.88 -21.97
N LYS A 86 8.15 -6.89 -22.29
CA LYS A 86 9.44 -7.09 -21.63
C LYS A 86 10.40 -5.89 -21.77
N SER A 87 10.35 -5.16 -22.89
CA SER A 87 11.20 -3.98 -23.10
C SER A 87 10.72 -2.81 -22.24
N GLU A 88 9.42 -2.58 -22.17
CA GLU A 88 8.80 -1.57 -21.32
C GLU A 88 9.11 -1.84 -19.84
N LEU A 89 8.99 -3.09 -19.37
CA LEU A 89 9.33 -3.47 -18.00
C LEU A 89 10.81 -3.20 -17.68
N LYS A 90 11.73 -3.47 -18.61
CA LYS A 90 13.16 -3.13 -18.43
C LYS A 90 13.37 -1.63 -18.33
N THR A 91 12.66 -0.83 -19.14
CA THR A 91 12.75 0.64 -19.07
C THR A 91 12.22 1.13 -17.71
N ILE A 92 11.10 0.59 -17.25
CA ILE A 92 10.51 0.85 -15.93
C ILE A 92 11.51 0.56 -14.82
N GLU A 93 12.07 -0.64 -14.81
CA GLU A 93 13.08 -1.08 -13.86
C GLU A 93 14.32 -0.16 -13.88
N ARG A 94 14.78 0.21 -15.07
CA ARG A 94 15.93 1.09 -15.23
C ARG A 94 15.70 2.48 -14.63
N ILE A 95 14.52 3.08 -14.92
CA ILE A 95 14.15 4.36 -14.35
C ILE A 95 14.03 4.28 -12.83
N ALA A 96 13.39 3.24 -12.32
CA ALA A 96 13.20 3.05 -10.89
C ALA A 96 14.53 2.89 -10.12
N ASN A 97 15.50 2.15 -10.67
CA ASN A 97 16.84 2.01 -10.09
C ASN A 97 17.65 3.30 -10.10
N ILE A 98 17.38 4.23 -11.02
CA ILE A 98 18.00 5.56 -10.99
C ILE A 98 17.36 6.45 -9.92
N ILE A 99 16.06 6.33 -9.72
CA ILE A 99 15.31 7.11 -8.71
C ILE A 99 15.66 6.62 -7.30
N ILE A 100 15.66 5.29 -7.09
CA ILE A 100 16.01 4.65 -5.82
C ILE A 100 17.04 3.57 -6.12
N PRO A 101 18.35 3.88 -6.01
CA PRO A 101 19.41 2.91 -6.18
C PRO A 101 19.34 1.79 -5.12
N PRO A 102 19.82 0.58 -5.43
CA PRO A 102 19.97 -0.49 -4.45
C PRO A 102 20.76 -0.03 -3.21
N ASN A 103 20.30 -0.44 -2.02
CA ASN A 103 20.95 -0.15 -0.76
C ASN A 103 21.04 -1.42 0.11
N GLU A 104 21.48 -1.28 1.37
CA GLU A 104 21.64 -2.39 2.30
C GLU A 104 20.33 -3.12 2.65
N PHE A 105 19.17 -2.50 2.44
CA PHE A 105 17.85 -3.09 2.70
C PHE A 105 17.31 -3.88 1.52
N GLY A 106 17.79 -3.60 0.29
CA GLY A 106 17.38 -4.28 -0.92
C GLY A 106 17.37 -3.39 -2.16
N ASN A 107 16.64 -3.81 -3.17
CA ASN A 107 16.46 -3.11 -4.43
C ASN A 107 14.97 -3.01 -4.81
N ILE A 108 14.67 -2.32 -5.90
CA ILE A 108 13.29 -2.06 -6.34
C ILE A 108 12.49 -3.33 -6.68
N ASN A 109 13.16 -4.41 -7.08
CA ASN A 109 12.50 -5.69 -7.35
C ASN A 109 12.15 -6.39 -6.03
N ASP A 110 13.04 -6.33 -5.03
CA ASP A 110 12.76 -6.85 -3.68
C ASP A 110 11.57 -6.11 -3.05
N ALA A 111 11.40 -4.84 -3.37
CA ALA A 111 10.28 -4.00 -2.92
C ALA A 111 8.99 -4.18 -3.74
N GLY A 112 9.02 -4.94 -4.86
CA GLY A 112 7.87 -5.14 -5.74
C GLY A 112 7.40 -3.87 -6.46
N VAL A 113 8.28 -2.89 -6.69
CA VAL A 113 7.92 -1.61 -7.31
C VAL A 113 7.45 -1.79 -8.75
N VAL A 114 8.15 -2.63 -9.53
CA VAL A 114 7.81 -2.89 -10.93
C VAL A 114 6.45 -3.58 -11.04
N GLU A 115 6.20 -4.57 -10.18
CA GLU A 115 4.92 -5.28 -10.09
C GLU A 115 3.77 -4.36 -9.70
N MET A 116 4.01 -3.43 -8.77
CA MET A 116 3.01 -2.44 -8.38
C MET A 116 2.64 -1.52 -9.54
N ILE A 117 3.62 -1.03 -10.29
CA ILE A 117 3.38 -0.17 -11.46
C ILE A 117 2.63 -0.93 -12.56
N GLU A 118 3.01 -2.18 -12.81
CA GLU A 118 2.30 -3.08 -13.72
C GLU A 118 0.84 -3.30 -13.27
N PHE A 119 0.61 -3.49 -11.97
CA PHE A 119 -0.74 -3.63 -11.41
C PHE A 119 -1.57 -2.36 -11.60
N ILE A 120 -1.02 -1.19 -11.28
CA ILE A 120 -1.70 0.11 -11.46
C ILE A 120 -2.04 0.33 -12.94
N ALA A 121 -1.13 0.01 -13.84
CA ALA A 121 -1.37 0.12 -15.27
C ALA A 121 -2.57 -0.71 -15.73
N LYS A 122 -2.73 -1.93 -15.21
CA LYS A 122 -3.88 -2.80 -15.50
C LYS A 122 -5.18 -2.31 -14.87
N ASP A 123 -5.14 -1.96 -13.59
CA ASP A 123 -6.33 -1.58 -12.83
C ASP A 123 -6.93 -0.25 -13.34
N TRP A 124 -6.07 0.68 -13.75
CA TRP A 124 -6.48 2.00 -14.22
C TRP A 124 -6.60 2.11 -15.75
N SER A 125 -6.42 1.03 -16.49
CA SER A 125 -6.67 0.98 -17.95
C SER A 125 -8.15 0.77 -18.25
N THR A 126 -9.00 1.62 -17.68
CA THR A 126 -10.44 1.63 -17.88
C THR A 126 -10.90 2.99 -18.42
N PRO A 127 -12.04 3.08 -19.13
CA PRO A 127 -12.59 4.36 -19.56
C PRO A 127 -12.85 5.33 -18.40
N ALA A 128 -13.21 4.82 -17.22
CA ALA A 128 -13.45 5.65 -16.03
C ALA A 128 -12.17 6.37 -15.55
N HIS A 129 -11.01 5.79 -15.79
CA HIS A 129 -9.69 6.35 -15.47
C HIS A 129 -8.95 6.85 -16.71
N ASN A 130 -9.69 7.20 -17.78
CA ASN A 130 -9.11 7.70 -19.04
C ASN A 130 -8.03 6.77 -19.63
N ASN A 131 -8.18 5.46 -19.47
CA ASN A 131 -7.18 4.46 -19.88
C ASN A 131 -5.77 4.85 -19.47
N TYR A 132 -5.59 5.15 -18.19
CA TYR A 132 -4.37 5.72 -17.61
C TYR A 132 -3.10 4.94 -17.96
N GLY A 133 -3.17 3.60 -17.96
CA GLY A 133 -2.04 2.75 -18.36
C GLY A 133 -1.52 3.08 -19.76
N GLU A 134 -2.41 3.24 -20.74
CA GLU A 134 -2.06 3.57 -22.13
C GLU A 134 -1.72 5.06 -22.29
N ASN A 135 -2.61 5.94 -21.84
CA ASN A 135 -2.56 7.36 -22.15
C ASN A 135 -1.52 8.13 -21.33
N VAL A 136 -1.14 7.58 -20.16
CA VAL A 136 -0.14 8.21 -19.27
C VAL A 136 1.12 7.35 -19.20
N LEU A 137 1.01 6.10 -18.71
CA LEU A 137 2.19 5.32 -18.40
C LEU A 137 2.94 4.85 -19.65
N ARG A 138 2.27 4.19 -20.59
CA ARG A 138 2.92 3.71 -21.81
C ARG A 138 3.35 4.87 -22.71
N LYS A 139 2.47 5.85 -22.90
CA LYS A 139 2.81 7.04 -23.69
C LYS A 139 4.02 7.78 -23.10
N GLY A 140 4.11 7.90 -21.79
CA GLY A 140 5.25 8.53 -21.12
C GLY A 140 6.56 7.80 -21.34
N LEU A 141 6.57 6.46 -21.36
CA LEU A 141 7.77 5.68 -21.71
C LEU A 141 8.24 5.99 -23.13
N ILE A 142 7.29 6.11 -24.07
CA ILE A 142 7.58 6.47 -25.48
C ILE A 142 8.19 7.88 -25.57
N VAL A 143 7.63 8.84 -24.82
CA VAL A 143 8.13 10.23 -24.77
C VAL A 143 9.55 10.28 -24.22
N LEU A 144 9.82 9.54 -23.13
CA LEU A 144 11.18 9.46 -22.58
C LEU A 144 12.15 8.82 -23.57
N ASP A 145 11.83 7.67 -24.15
CA ASP A 145 12.68 7.02 -25.13
C ASP A 145 12.98 7.93 -26.34
N ALA A 146 12.00 8.70 -26.81
CA ALA A 146 12.20 9.67 -27.89
C ALA A 146 13.16 10.80 -27.47
N LEU A 147 13.06 11.27 -26.20
CA LEU A 147 13.97 12.29 -25.68
C LEU A 147 15.41 11.77 -25.59
N PHE A 148 15.62 10.55 -25.10
CA PHE A 148 16.94 9.92 -25.03
C PHE A 148 17.51 9.66 -26.42
N LYS A 149 16.68 9.20 -27.36
CA LYS A 149 17.07 9.02 -28.76
C LYS A 149 17.49 10.34 -29.41
N LYS A 150 16.77 11.43 -29.17
CA LYS A 150 17.12 12.78 -29.65
C LYS A 150 18.45 13.26 -29.08
N LYS A 151 18.72 13.01 -27.78
CA LYS A 151 19.87 13.57 -27.07
C LYS A 151 21.15 12.74 -27.19
N PHE A 152 21.02 11.40 -27.20
CA PHE A 152 22.15 10.47 -27.14
C PHE A 152 22.23 9.48 -28.30
N ASP A 153 21.26 9.51 -29.22
CA ASP A 153 21.08 8.51 -30.29
C ASP A 153 20.91 7.06 -29.80
N ASN A 154 20.53 6.89 -28.54
CA ASN A 154 20.32 5.61 -27.86
C ASN A 154 18.96 5.54 -27.19
N LYS A 155 18.47 4.31 -26.94
CA LYS A 155 17.32 4.09 -26.04
C LYS A 155 17.74 4.38 -24.61
N LEU A 156 16.77 4.73 -23.75
CA LEU A 156 17.00 4.97 -22.34
C LEU A 156 17.75 3.78 -21.67
N THR A 157 17.35 2.55 -21.97
CA THR A 157 17.97 1.34 -21.41
C THR A 157 19.44 1.16 -21.76
N ASP A 158 19.90 1.75 -22.87
CA ASP A 158 21.26 1.62 -23.39
C ASP A 158 22.15 2.79 -22.97
N CYS A 159 21.57 3.80 -22.31
CA CYS A 159 22.31 4.94 -21.77
C CYS A 159 22.98 4.61 -20.43
N SER A 160 24.11 5.27 -20.16
CA SER A 160 24.78 5.19 -18.86
C SER A 160 23.93 5.87 -17.76
N ASP A 161 24.20 5.55 -16.49
CA ASP A 161 23.54 6.19 -15.35
C ASP A 161 23.72 7.70 -15.38
N ASP A 162 24.91 8.19 -15.70
CA ASP A 162 25.20 9.63 -15.75
C ASP A 162 24.42 10.33 -16.87
N GLN A 163 24.26 9.67 -18.03
CA GLN A 163 23.44 10.18 -19.11
C GLN A 163 21.95 10.28 -18.67
N ILE A 164 21.45 9.23 -18.01
CA ILE A 164 20.06 9.22 -17.52
C ILE A 164 19.85 10.29 -16.45
N LYS A 165 20.73 10.36 -15.46
CA LYS A 165 20.69 11.39 -14.41
C LYS A 165 20.73 12.80 -14.98
N SER A 166 21.60 13.06 -15.98
CA SER A 166 21.71 14.39 -16.61
C SER A 166 20.41 14.85 -17.28
N VAL A 167 19.57 13.93 -17.77
CA VAL A 167 18.24 14.25 -18.29
C VAL A 167 17.25 14.43 -17.16
N PHE A 168 17.27 13.52 -16.20
CA PHE A 168 16.33 13.56 -15.07
C PHE A 168 16.52 14.80 -14.19
N ASP A 169 17.77 15.28 -14.02
CA ASP A 169 18.05 16.53 -13.31
C ASP A 169 17.37 17.74 -13.97
N ILE A 170 17.32 17.76 -15.31
CA ILE A 170 16.64 18.84 -16.06
C ILE A 170 15.13 18.76 -15.90
N ILE A 171 14.53 17.56 -16.01
CA ILE A 171 13.08 17.38 -16.02
C ILE A 171 12.48 17.16 -14.61
N SER A 172 13.31 17.14 -13.56
CA SER A 172 12.85 16.91 -12.18
C SER A 172 12.15 18.11 -11.56
N PHE A 173 12.44 19.31 -12.03
CA PHE A 173 11.94 20.57 -11.48
C PHE A 173 11.02 21.23 -12.49
N ASN A 174 9.82 21.61 -12.06
CA ASN A 174 8.82 22.21 -12.95
C ASN A 174 9.08 23.70 -13.28
N ASP A 175 9.95 24.36 -12.53
CA ASP A 175 10.20 25.79 -12.70
C ASP A 175 11.23 26.03 -13.82
N GLY A 176 10.79 26.73 -14.86
CA GLY A 176 11.68 27.11 -15.97
C GLY A 176 11.94 26.01 -17.03
N ILE A 177 11.18 24.94 -17.02
CA ILE A 177 11.31 23.87 -18.04
C ILE A 177 10.90 24.38 -19.41
N GLU A 178 11.73 24.07 -20.43
CA GLU A 178 11.44 24.32 -21.83
C GLU A 178 10.15 23.61 -22.25
N GLU A 179 9.38 24.24 -23.15
CA GLU A 179 8.06 23.77 -23.57
C GLU A 179 8.11 22.34 -24.14
N ASP A 180 9.15 22.00 -24.92
CA ASP A 180 9.32 20.68 -25.53
C ASP A 180 9.70 19.57 -24.50
N LEU A 181 10.05 19.92 -23.27
CA LEU A 181 10.36 18.97 -22.19
C LEU A 181 9.22 18.79 -21.21
N ARG A 182 8.15 19.59 -21.26
CA ARG A 182 7.06 19.56 -20.28
C ARG A 182 6.35 18.20 -20.19
N GLU A 183 6.11 17.56 -21.33
CA GLU A 183 5.46 16.25 -21.33
C GLU A 183 6.33 15.20 -20.65
N ALA A 184 7.63 15.20 -20.94
CA ALA A 184 8.60 14.31 -20.29
C ALA A 184 8.71 14.58 -18.79
N ALA A 185 8.72 15.85 -18.37
CA ALA A 185 8.77 16.24 -16.98
C ALA A 185 7.51 15.82 -16.20
N SER A 186 6.34 16.04 -16.78
CA SER A 186 5.06 15.61 -16.19
C SER A 186 5.00 14.10 -15.99
N PHE A 187 5.42 13.34 -17.00
CA PHE A 187 5.52 11.88 -16.90
C PHE A 187 6.54 11.46 -15.83
N PHE A 188 7.74 12.06 -15.84
CA PHE A 188 8.78 11.72 -14.88
C PHE A 188 8.33 12.00 -13.43
N ALA A 189 7.66 13.11 -13.19
CA ALA A 189 7.10 13.44 -11.88
C ALA A 189 6.10 12.37 -11.40
N THR A 190 5.19 11.95 -12.29
CA THR A 190 4.23 10.86 -12.03
C THR A 190 4.94 9.56 -11.70
N TYR A 191 5.94 9.23 -12.51
CA TYR A 191 6.68 7.99 -12.37
C TYR A 191 7.52 7.95 -11.08
N ARG A 192 8.21 9.05 -10.79
CA ARG A 192 8.94 9.22 -9.53
C ARG A 192 8.03 9.03 -8.32
N TYR A 193 6.82 9.63 -8.36
CA TYR A 193 5.84 9.44 -7.30
C TYR A 193 5.47 7.98 -7.10
N MET A 194 5.22 7.23 -8.18
CA MET A 194 4.90 5.79 -8.11
C MET A 194 6.06 4.98 -7.55
N VAL A 195 7.29 5.23 -8.00
CA VAL A 195 8.48 4.53 -7.52
C VAL A 195 8.70 4.76 -6.02
N VAL A 196 8.64 6.02 -5.58
CA VAL A 196 8.78 6.39 -4.16
C VAL A 196 7.66 5.78 -3.31
N THR A 197 6.42 5.84 -3.81
CA THR A 197 5.28 5.22 -3.11
C THR A 197 5.47 3.71 -3.01
N GLY A 198 5.82 3.04 -4.10
CA GLY A 198 6.04 1.59 -4.11
C GLY A 198 7.15 1.15 -3.18
N TRP A 199 8.26 1.91 -3.14
CA TRP A 199 9.35 1.63 -2.23
C TRP A 199 8.91 1.77 -0.76
N PHE A 200 8.47 2.95 -0.34
CA PHE A 200 8.20 3.23 1.07
C PHE A 200 6.91 2.60 1.62
N THR A 201 6.07 1.98 0.78
CA THR A 201 4.96 1.14 1.22
C THR A 201 5.30 -0.35 1.24
N SER A 202 6.48 -0.74 0.77
CA SER A 202 6.98 -2.12 0.84
C SER A 202 7.62 -2.43 2.20
N GLU A 203 7.80 -3.71 2.50
CA GLU A 203 8.54 -4.14 3.69
C GLU A 203 10.00 -3.66 3.66
N VAL A 204 10.64 -3.69 2.49
CA VAL A 204 12.01 -3.22 2.27
C VAL A 204 12.13 -1.74 2.59
N GLY A 205 11.27 -0.91 2.00
CA GLY A 205 11.28 0.52 2.20
C GLY A 205 10.85 0.96 3.59
N MET A 206 9.95 0.23 4.25
CA MET A 206 9.61 0.49 5.66
C MET A 206 10.79 0.23 6.58
N ARG A 207 11.61 -0.79 6.29
CA ARG A 207 12.86 -1.03 7.04
C ARG A 207 13.90 0.05 6.77
N ASP A 208 14.05 0.48 5.51
CA ASP A 208 14.93 1.57 5.10
C ASP A 208 14.55 2.89 5.80
N LEU A 209 13.25 3.20 5.87
CA LEU A 209 12.73 4.35 6.60
C LEU A 209 12.90 4.25 8.14
N GLY A 210 13.19 3.07 8.66
CA GLY A 210 13.19 2.80 10.11
C GLY A 210 11.80 2.90 10.74
N TYR A 211 10.73 2.72 9.94
CA TYR A 211 9.37 2.83 10.44
C TYR A 211 9.02 1.67 11.36
N LYS A 212 8.71 2.01 12.61
CA LYS A 212 8.40 1.04 13.68
C LYS A 212 6.89 0.91 13.97
N GLY A 213 6.05 1.58 13.18
CA GLY A 213 4.61 1.64 13.44
C GLY A 213 4.25 2.53 14.64
N ASN A 214 3.05 2.32 15.16
CA ASN A 214 2.62 3.02 16.37
C ASN A 214 3.28 2.37 17.59
N ILE A 215 4.44 2.87 17.96
CA ILE A 215 5.10 2.47 19.22
C ILE A 215 4.50 3.34 20.32
N PRO A 216 4.14 2.75 21.47
CA PRO A 216 3.78 3.53 22.63
C PRO A 216 4.91 4.52 22.92
N ASN A 217 4.63 5.80 22.72
CA ASN A 217 5.58 6.86 23.01
C ASN A 217 5.25 7.42 24.38
N VAL A 218 6.28 7.53 25.21
CA VAL A 218 6.15 8.20 26.49
C VAL A 218 6.50 9.65 26.24
N TRP A 219 5.55 10.51 26.51
CA TRP A 219 5.79 11.94 26.49
C TRP A 219 6.63 12.31 27.74
N ASP A 220 7.90 12.55 27.53
CA ASP A 220 8.85 12.97 28.57
C ASP A 220 9.01 14.50 28.63
N GLY A 221 8.17 15.22 27.91
CA GLY A 221 8.12 16.67 27.90
C GLY A 221 8.99 17.31 26.82
N VAL A 222 9.07 18.63 26.86
CA VAL A 222 9.98 19.42 26.03
C VAL A 222 11.37 19.35 26.61
N PRO A 223 12.45 19.12 25.82
CA PRO A 223 13.81 19.09 26.30
C PRO A 223 14.21 20.36 27.08
N GLU A 224 15.03 20.22 28.10
CA GLU A 224 15.40 21.32 28.98
C GLU A 224 16.14 22.47 28.29
N ASP A 225 16.93 22.18 27.26
CA ASP A 225 17.59 23.17 26.41
C ASP A 225 16.59 24.04 25.68
N VAL A 226 15.56 23.45 25.09
CA VAL A 226 14.48 24.17 24.42
C VAL A 226 13.67 25.02 25.41
N LEU A 227 13.35 24.49 26.58
CA LEU A 227 12.66 25.27 27.63
C LEU A 227 13.46 26.50 28.02
N LYS A 228 14.77 26.34 28.19
CA LYS A 228 15.69 27.40 28.55
C LYS A 228 15.80 28.48 27.47
N ASP A 229 15.80 28.09 26.20
CA ASP A 229 15.84 29.02 25.07
C ASP A 229 14.61 29.95 25.02
N HIS A 230 13.50 29.49 25.64
CA HIS A 230 12.25 30.22 25.72
C HIS A 230 11.96 30.84 27.10
N ASP A 231 12.92 30.84 28.04
CA ASP A 231 12.76 31.30 29.42
C ASP A 231 11.56 30.67 30.14
N VAL A 232 11.26 29.41 29.87
CA VAL A 232 10.18 28.65 30.53
C VAL A 232 10.73 27.45 31.29
N SER A 233 9.99 27.00 32.27
CA SER A 233 10.32 25.81 33.03
C SER A 233 9.07 25.03 33.42
N TYR A 234 9.20 23.73 33.65
CA TYR A 234 8.10 22.95 34.18
C TYR A 234 7.75 23.32 35.61
N ASP A 235 6.47 23.36 35.90
CA ASP A 235 5.97 23.48 37.26
C ASP A 235 6.22 22.16 38.02
N LYS A 236 7.04 22.22 39.02
CA LYS A 236 7.43 21.04 39.85
C LYS A 236 6.25 20.38 40.53
N GLN A 237 5.21 21.15 40.87
CA GLN A 237 4.01 20.60 41.52
C GLN A 237 3.17 19.77 40.55
N TRP A 238 3.13 20.18 39.28
CA TRP A 238 2.44 19.43 38.24
C TRP A 238 3.24 18.20 37.80
N ILE A 239 4.58 18.33 37.66
CA ILE A 239 5.44 17.18 37.33
C ILE A 239 5.26 16.05 38.36
N ALA A 240 5.17 16.38 39.64
CA ALA A 240 4.97 15.40 40.73
C ALA A 240 3.62 14.65 40.62
N LYS A 241 2.68 15.16 39.86
CA LYS A 241 1.36 14.53 39.59
C LYS A 241 1.31 13.76 38.27
N CYS A 242 2.35 13.88 37.44
CA CYS A 242 2.43 13.16 36.19
C CYS A 242 2.84 11.69 36.42
N ILE A 243 2.63 10.87 35.38
CA ILE A 243 3.05 9.47 35.41
C ILE A 243 4.57 9.39 35.58
N ASP A 244 5.02 8.56 36.52
CA ASP A 244 6.45 8.28 36.72
C ASP A 244 7.03 7.59 35.48
N GLN A 245 7.89 8.31 34.77
CA GLN A 245 8.51 7.84 33.51
C GLN A 245 9.50 6.69 33.77
N SER A 246 10.03 6.51 34.98
CA SER A 246 10.88 5.38 35.30
C SER A 246 10.14 4.05 35.22
N ARG A 247 8.82 4.08 35.40
CA ARG A 247 7.92 2.92 35.36
C ARG A 247 7.33 2.64 33.98
N ARG A 248 7.73 3.37 32.94
CA ARG A 248 7.15 3.30 31.59
C ARG A 248 7.14 1.91 30.94
N ASN A 249 8.06 1.04 31.35
CA ASN A 249 8.19 -0.33 30.84
C ASN A 249 7.53 -1.38 31.75
N GLU A 250 6.90 -0.97 32.83
CA GLU A 250 6.19 -1.87 33.70
C GLU A 250 4.85 -2.27 33.08
N THR A 251 4.57 -3.56 33.04
CA THR A 251 3.28 -4.04 32.59
C THR A 251 2.27 -3.93 33.71
N ALA A 252 1.12 -3.29 33.45
CA ALA A 252 0.04 -3.21 34.42
C ALA A 252 -0.48 -4.62 34.78
N ILE A 253 -0.51 -4.92 36.07
CA ILE A 253 -1.03 -6.18 36.62
C ILE A 253 -2.36 -5.88 37.33
N TRP A 254 -3.38 -6.63 36.98
CA TRP A 254 -4.73 -6.45 37.51
C TRP A 254 -5.14 -7.71 38.30
N ASP A 255 -5.84 -7.51 39.38
CA ASP A 255 -6.48 -8.62 40.09
C ASP A 255 -7.72 -9.14 39.33
N LYS A 256 -8.34 -10.21 39.90
CA LYS A 256 -9.55 -10.80 39.32
C LYS A 256 -10.77 -9.87 39.37
N ASP A 257 -10.75 -8.87 40.21
CA ASP A 257 -11.84 -7.91 40.45
C ASP A 257 -11.63 -6.62 39.61
N GLY A 258 -10.49 -6.51 38.89
CA GLY A 258 -10.15 -5.40 37.99
C GLY A 258 -9.45 -4.24 38.70
N ASN A 259 -8.85 -4.47 39.90
CA ASN A 259 -8.04 -3.45 40.56
C ASN A 259 -6.57 -3.54 40.10
N LEU A 260 -5.96 -2.39 39.90
CA LEU A 260 -4.54 -2.30 39.51
C LEU A 260 -3.65 -2.69 40.71
N LEU A 261 -2.72 -3.61 40.48
CA LEU A 261 -1.78 -4.13 41.53
C LEU A 261 -0.39 -3.48 41.45
N THR A 262 -0.04 -2.81 40.35
CA THR A 262 1.26 -2.14 40.11
C THR A 262 1.10 -0.64 39.94
#